data_9e467b72fb01d3d7f539ea9b158cd161
#
_entry.id   9e467b72fb01d3d7f539ea9b158cd161
#
_cell.length_a   1.000
_cell.length_b   1.000
_cell.length_c   1.000
_cell.angle_alpha   90.00
_cell.angle_beta   90.00
_cell.angle_gamma   90.00
#
_symmetry.space_group_name_H-M   'P 1'
#
loop_
_entity.id
_entity.type
_entity.pdbx_description
1 polymer ?
#
loop_
_entity_poly.entity_id
_entity_poly.type
_entity_poly.pdbx_seq_one_letter_code
_entity_poly.pdbx_strand_id
1 'polypeptide(L)'
;MIQNRRAYQLIHCRTHSRLLAGAAAVCGAACGYADLGLYHLLHRSGAPLPDSTQSDRAALAALCPKPATEKTCPPLPPQDPAVTLSVIVPVYNGEATIGSCLDSILQQDTGCTVQLIVVDSDSTDGTAAVLERYRTQPGVVLCNCSAPRSAAAARNEGLRHAVGHWLMFVDSDDLLLPGAIRTLLEAAQRLDADVVQGGWQYLYTDGGYGPVQRYPAAVYTGAAAPERFELPGMPWGKVYRRELFAQIRFPAYYTCFEDAIIHFLVFRQAKSVASVPEVVYLWRKNPKGLTANSQHRPAAVQSYWIIEQLLAQDAALGLPHDALYRCSLTLQLSAFCYVTVSGLPPETQQAVFRLCCALYAKALPQEGALPCRARWGARALRQQDFGLWCRYGRSFQLL
;
A
#
# COMPACT_ATOMS: atom_id res chain seq x y z
N MET A 1 19.04 -8.00 -6.62
CA MET A 1 18.89 -7.90 -8.08
C MET A 1 17.52 -7.26 -8.32
N ILE A 2 17.49 -6.00 -8.73
CA ILE A 2 16.22 -5.29 -8.97
C ILE A 2 15.72 -5.78 -10.33
N GLN A 3 14.77 -6.71 -10.29
CA GLN A 3 14.05 -7.11 -11.51
C GLN A 3 13.11 -5.97 -11.88
N ASN A 4 13.21 -5.47 -13.09
CA ASN A 4 12.20 -4.60 -13.68
C ASN A 4 10.94 -5.47 -13.94
N ARG A 5 10.08 -5.56 -12.93
CA ARG A 5 8.96 -6.51 -12.90
C ARG A 5 7.92 -6.23 -13.98
N ARG A 6 7.67 -4.94 -14.32
CA ARG A 6 6.73 -4.58 -15.38
C ARG A 6 7.26 -4.94 -16.77
N ALA A 7 8.53 -4.62 -17.06
CA ALA A 7 9.14 -5.02 -18.33
C ALA A 7 9.21 -6.54 -18.45
N TYR A 8 9.57 -7.24 -17.38
CA TYR A 8 9.52 -8.70 -17.32
C TYR A 8 8.10 -9.23 -17.61
N GLN A 9 7.09 -8.71 -16.92
CA GLN A 9 5.71 -9.15 -17.09
C GLN A 9 5.19 -8.86 -18.50
N LEU A 10 5.41 -7.66 -19.05
CA LEU A 10 4.96 -7.27 -20.39
C LEU A 10 5.59 -8.15 -21.48
N ILE A 11 6.88 -8.44 -21.38
CA ILE A 11 7.58 -9.25 -22.36
C ILE A 11 7.26 -10.71 -22.19
N HIS A 12 7.16 -11.20 -20.94
CA HIS A 12 6.75 -12.58 -20.69
C HIS A 12 5.33 -12.86 -21.21
N CYS A 13 4.37 -11.94 -20.99
CA CYS A 13 3.01 -12.07 -21.52
C CYS A 13 2.96 -12.08 -23.06
N ARG A 14 3.84 -11.31 -23.72
CA ARG A 14 3.87 -11.24 -25.20
C ARG A 14 4.64 -12.36 -25.85
N THR A 15 5.68 -12.89 -25.23
CA THR A 15 6.61 -13.84 -25.83
C THR A 15 6.59 -15.22 -25.20
N HIS A 16 5.93 -15.39 -24.03
CA HIS A 16 5.99 -16.58 -23.17
C HIS A 16 7.43 -17.06 -22.85
N SER A 17 8.44 -16.23 -23.10
CA SER A 17 9.84 -16.53 -22.87
C SER A 17 10.36 -15.90 -21.59
N ARG A 18 10.63 -16.74 -20.58
CA ARG A 18 11.23 -16.31 -19.31
C ARG A 18 12.62 -15.70 -19.47
N LEU A 19 13.41 -16.19 -20.43
CA LEU A 19 14.75 -15.67 -20.69
C LEU A 19 14.73 -14.28 -21.30
N LEU A 20 13.88 -14.03 -22.32
CA LEU A 20 13.74 -12.71 -22.93
C LEU A 20 13.16 -11.69 -21.96
N ALA A 21 12.17 -12.09 -21.15
CA ALA A 21 11.59 -11.22 -20.14
C ALA A 21 12.59 -10.87 -19.03
N GLY A 22 13.40 -11.85 -18.61
CA GLY A 22 14.47 -11.64 -17.63
C GLY A 22 15.56 -10.70 -18.15
N ALA A 23 16.02 -10.92 -19.39
CA ALA A 23 17.01 -10.06 -20.02
C ALA A 23 16.51 -8.61 -20.16
N ALA A 24 15.27 -8.42 -20.61
CA ALA A 24 14.69 -7.08 -20.73
C ALA A 24 14.49 -6.37 -19.38
N ALA A 25 14.15 -7.10 -18.33
CA ALA A 25 14.04 -6.54 -16.98
C ALA A 25 15.41 -6.09 -16.46
N VAL A 26 16.46 -6.88 -16.69
CA VAL A 26 17.84 -6.52 -16.33
C VAL A 26 18.32 -5.32 -17.14
N CYS A 27 18.09 -5.31 -18.46
CA CYS A 27 18.43 -4.18 -19.32
C CYS A 27 17.68 -2.91 -18.92
N GLY A 28 16.37 -3.00 -18.64
CA GLY A 28 15.58 -1.86 -18.21
C GLY A 28 16.06 -1.26 -16.87
N ALA A 29 16.41 -2.09 -15.90
CA ALA A 29 17.02 -1.65 -14.66
C ALA A 29 18.40 -1.03 -14.89
N ALA A 30 19.25 -1.67 -15.70
CA ALA A 30 20.58 -1.14 -16.05
C ALA A 30 20.49 0.20 -16.77
N CYS A 31 19.57 0.36 -17.73
CA CYS A 31 19.30 1.63 -18.41
C CYS A 31 18.83 2.72 -17.45
N GLY A 32 17.93 2.39 -16.52
CA GLY A 32 17.47 3.33 -15.51
C GLY A 32 18.59 3.83 -14.59
N TYR A 33 19.46 2.94 -14.14
CA TYR A 33 20.65 3.33 -13.36
C TYR A 33 21.68 4.08 -14.18
N ALA A 34 21.89 3.71 -15.45
CA ALA A 34 22.78 4.44 -16.35
C ALA A 34 22.26 5.86 -16.63
N ASP A 35 20.94 6.03 -16.83
CA ASP A 35 20.32 7.36 -17.00
C ASP A 35 20.50 8.22 -15.73
N LEU A 36 20.27 7.67 -14.54
CA LEU A 36 20.51 8.35 -13.28
C LEU A 36 21.98 8.73 -13.09
N GLY A 37 22.90 7.81 -13.43
CA GLY A 37 24.34 8.04 -13.33
C GLY A 37 24.82 9.09 -14.34
N LEU A 38 24.38 9.01 -15.60
CA LEU A 38 24.72 9.96 -16.65
C LEU A 38 24.16 11.36 -16.35
N TYR A 39 22.90 11.42 -15.92
CA TYR A 39 22.31 12.69 -15.49
C TYR A 39 23.15 13.35 -14.40
N HIS A 40 23.57 12.56 -13.41
CA HIS A 40 24.40 13.06 -12.32
C HIS A 40 25.76 13.58 -12.77
N LEU A 41 26.39 12.92 -13.73
CA LEU A 41 27.71 13.34 -14.28
C LEU A 41 27.60 14.63 -15.09
N LEU A 42 26.45 14.83 -15.79
CA LEU A 42 26.25 15.97 -16.68
C LEU A 42 25.63 17.19 -16.00
N HIS A 43 24.93 17.00 -14.88
CA HIS A 43 24.23 18.09 -14.20
C HIS A 43 24.85 18.34 -12.82
N ARG A 44 25.38 19.53 -12.62
CA ARG A 44 25.74 20.03 -11.29
C ARG A 44 24.46 20.35 -10.54
N SER A 45 24.46 20.14 -9.22
CA SER A 45 23.36 20.55 -8.34
C SER A 45 22.96 21.98 -8.63
N GLY A 46 21.68 22.23 -8.89
CA GLY A 46 21.14 23.57 -9.09
C GLY A 46 21.29 24.43 -7.83
N ALA A 47 21.07 25.72 -7.97
CA ALA A 47 20.95 26.60 -6.80
C ALA A 47 19.82 26.10 -5.89
N PRO A 48 19.94 26.28 -4.54
CA PRO A 48 18.87 25.94 -3.62
C PRO A 48 17.56 26.58 -4.06
N LEU A 49 16.47 25.81 -3.98
CA LEU A 49 15.15 26.33 -4.30
C LEU A 49 14.73 27.41 -3.27
N PRO A 50 14.05 28.49 -3.70
CA PRO A 50 13.57 29.49 -2.76
C PRO A 50 12.63 28.86 -1.74
N ASP A 51 12.61 29.39 -0.52
CA ASP A 51 11.64 28.97 0.49
C ASP A 51 10.25 29.46 0.12
N SER A 52 9.50 28.62 -0.54
CA SER A 52 8.12 28.83 -0.97
C SER A 52 7.13 27.91 -0.22
N THR A 53 7.58 27.31 0.89
CA THR A 53 6.80 26.29 1.61
C THR A 53 5.38 26.74 1.93
N GLN A 54 5.18 27.98 2.39
CA GLN A 54 3.85 28.49 2.71
C GLN A 54 2.98 28.68 1.46
N SER A 55 3.52 29.26 0.39
CA SER A 55 2.80 29.46 -0.88
C SER A 55 2.51 28.13 -1.58
N ASP A 56 3.45 27.19 -1.56
CA ASP A 56 3.26 25.83 -2.11
C ASP A 56 2.16 25.08 -1.36
N ARG A 57 2.15 25.16 -0.02
CA ARG A 57 1.07 24.55 0.78
C ARG A 57 -0.30 25.17 0.46
N ALA A 58 -0.36 26.50 0.31
CA ALA A 58 -1.60 27.18 -0.07
C ALA A 58 -2.07 26.75 -1.46
N ALA A 59 -1.16 26.65 -2.44
CA ALA A 59 -1.47 26.18 -3.78
C ALA A 59 -1.99 24.72 -3.79
N LEU A 60 -1.35 23.83 -3.05
CA LEU A 60 -1.83 22.46 -2.92
C LEU A 60 -3.19 22.39 -2.23
N ALA A 61 -3.38 23.17 -1.17
CA ALA A 61 -4.65 23.21 -0.43
C ALA A 61 -5.80 23.77 -1.26
N ALA A 62 -5.53 24.72 -2.17
CA ALA A 62 -6.51 25.22 -3.12
C ALA A 62 -6.92 24.16 -4.15
N LEU A 63 -5.98 23.32 -4.58
CA LEU A 63 -6.25 22.23 -5.52
C LEU A 63 -7.00 21.05 -4.85
N CYS A 64 -6.52 20.63 -3.68
CA CYS A 64 -7.14 19.60 -2.85
C CYS A 64 -6.79 19.88 -1.37
N PRO A 65 -7.76 20.33 -0.56
CA PRO A 65 -7.53 20.61 0.85
C PRO A 65 -6.93 19.45 1.58
N LYS A 66 -6.06 19.73 2.55
CA LYS A 66 -5.53 18.67 3.43
C LYS A 66 -6.70 18.03 4.17
N PRO A 67 -6.88 16.70 4.06
CA PRO A 67 -7.93 16.01 4.77
C PRO A 67 -7.81 16.17 6.30
N ALA A 68 -8.93 16.09 6.99
CA ALA A 68 -8.96 16.09 8.45
C ALA A 68 -8.14 14.92 9.00
N THR A 69 -7.62 15.09 10.20
CA THR A 69 -6.90 14.03 10.92
C THR A 69 -7.76 13.52 12.06
N GLU A 70 -7.90 12.21 12.18
CA GLU A 70 -8.54 11.61 13.36
C GLU A 70 -7.71 11.94 14.61
N LYS A 71 -8.40 12.46 15.63
CA LYS A 71 -7.76 12.87 16.88
C LYS A 71 -7.57 11.68 17.84
N THR A 72 -8.32 10.62 17.66
CA THR A 72 -8.33 9.46 18.55
C THR A 72 -8.23 8.16 17.77
N CYS A 73 -7.50 7.21 18.34
CA CYS A 73 -7.44 5.83 17.87
C CYS A 73 -8.26 4.98 18.86
N PRO A 74 -9.52 4.65 18.56
CA PRO A 74 -10.32 3.82 19.46
C PRO A 74 -9.61 2.48 19.69
N PRO A 75 -9.64 1.92 20.92
CA PRO A 75 -9.05 0.62 21.17
C PRO A 75 -9.74 -0.46 20.33
N LEU A 76 -9.01 -1.53 20.03
CA LEU A 76 -9.62 -2.74 19.48
C LEU A 76 -10.54 -3.38 20.53
N PRO A 77 -11.61 -4.07 20.12
CA PRO A 77 -12.47 -4.79 21.06
C PRO A 77 -11.67 -5.89 21.80
N PRO A 78 -12.16 -6.40 22.92
CA PRO A 78 -11.57 -7.59 23.54
C PRO A 78 -11.45 -8.73 22.52
N GLN A 79 -10.36 -9.48 22.60
CA GLN A 79 -10.15 -10.64 21.76
C GLN A 79 -11.06 -11.79 22.19
N ASP A 80 -11.64 -12.50 21.21
CA ASP A 80 -12.34 -13.76 21.45
C ASP A 80 -11.38 -14.92 21.17
N PRO A 81 -10.97 -15.71 22.17
CA PRO A 81 -10.05 -16.82 21.99
C PRO A 81 -10.60 -17.92 21.08
N ALA A 82 -11.91 -17.97 20.85
CA ALA A 82 -12.51 -18.91 19.91
C ALA A 82 -12.37 -18.49 18.44
N VAL A 83 -12.05 -17.22 18.17
CA VAL A 83 -11.93 -16.68 16.80
C VAL A 83 -10.46 -16.56 16.40
N THR A 84 -10.05 -17.33 15.41
CA THR A 84 -8.67 -17.30 14.91
C THR A 84 -8.40 -16.10 14.02
N LEU A 85 -9.31 -15.80 13.09
CA LEU A 85 -9.11 -14.77 12.06
C LEU A 85 -10.35 -13.87 11.95
N SER A 86 -10.15 -12.55 11.89
CA SER A 86 -11.17 -11.61 11.43
C SER A 86 -10.81 -11.11 10.03
N VAL A 87 -11.68 -11.36 9.05
CA VAL A 87 -11.57 -10.86 7.68
C VAL A 87 -12.45 -9.62 7.55
N ILE A 88 -11.87 -8.51 7.10
CA ILE A 88 -12.55 -7.21 6.97
C ILE A 88 -12.70 -6.89 5.49
N VAL A 89 -13.94 -6.66 5.06
CA VAL A 89 -14.30 -6.34 3.67
C VAL A 89 -14.99 -4.97 3.62
N PRO A 90 -14.30 -3.89 3.21
CA PRO A 90 -14.94 -2.62 2.95
C PRO A 90 -15.69 -2.67 1.63
N VAL A 91 -16.92 -2.16 1.56
CA VAL A 91 -17.69 -2.11 0.32
C VAL A 91 -18.38 -0.75 0.14
N TYR A 92 -18.38 -0.27 -1.10
CA TYR A 92 -19.18 0.86 -1.57
C TYR A 92 -19.57 0.63 -3.02
N ASN A 93 -20.88 0.54 -3.30
CA ASN A 93 -21.43 0.27 -4.63
C ASN A 93 -20.78 -0.97 -5.28
N GLY A 94 -20.85 -2.09 -4.56
CA GLY A 94 -20.25 -3.37 -4.95
C GLY A 94 -21.24 -4.43 -5.40
N GLU A 95 -22.46 -4.08 -5.81
CA GLU A 95 -23.53 -5.00 -6.17
C GLU A 95 -23.06 -6.15 -7.09
N ALA A 96 -22.25 -5.81 -8.10
CA ALA A 96 -21.79 -6.76 -9.10
C ALA A 96 -20.71 -7.74 -8.60
N THR A 97 -20.00 -7.42 -7.52
CA THR A 97 -18.79 -8.16 -7.13
C THR A 97 -18.82 -8.70 -5.72
N ILE A 98 -19.50 -8.02 -4.80
CA ILE A 98 -19.46 -8.35 -3.38
C ILE A 98 -19.90 -9.79 -3.09
N GLY A 99 -20.93 -10.31 -3.79
CA GLY A 99 -21.37 -11.69 -3.61
C GLY A 99 -20.25 -12.69 -3.87
N SER A 100 -19.58 -12.59 -5.01
CA SER A 100 -18.47 -13.48 -5.36
C SER A 100 -17.27 -13.32 -4.42
N CYS A 101 -17.03 -12.10 -3.93
CA CYS A 101 -15.99 -11.84 -2.91
C CYS A 101 -16.29 -12.60 -1.62
N LEU A 102 -17.50 -12.44 -1.05
CA LEU A 102 -17.89 -13.08 0.19
C LEU A 102 -17.92 -14.61 0.07
N ASP A 103 -18.42 -15.13 -1.06
CA ASP A 103 -18.41 -16.57 -1.34
C ASP A 103 -16.98 -17.13 -1.36
N SER A 104 -16.03 -16.41 -1.97
CA SER A 104 -14.62 -16.81 -2.00
C SER A 104 -13.97 -16.90 -0.62
N ILE A 105 -14.48 -16.15 0.36
CA ILE A 105 -14.03 -16.16 1.75
C ILE A 105 -14.72 -17.27 2.55
N LEU A 106 -16.05 -17.37 2.43
CA LEU A 106 -16.87 -18.32 3.19
C LEU A 106 -16.66 -19.78 2.78
N GLN A 107 -16.29 -20.01 1.52
CA GLN A 107 -16.03 -21.35 0.97
C GLN A 107 -14.61 -21.87 1.25
N GLN A 108 -13.77 -21.10 2.00
CA GLN A 108 -12.43 -21.54 2.35
C GLN A 108 -12.48 -22.71 3.33
N ASP A 109 -11.73 -23.77 3.04
CA ASP A 109 -11.40 -24.78 4.07
C ASP A 109 -10.27 -24.25 4.95
N THR A 110 -10.63 -23.57 6.03
CA THR A 110 -9.68 -22.84 6.87
C THR A 110 -9.08 -23.69 7.98
N GLY A 111 -9.80 -24.74 8.43
CA GLY A 111 -9.44 -25.50 9.63
C GLY A 111 -9.50 -24.69 10.93
N CYS A 112 -10.08 -23.49 10.91
CA CYS A 112 -10.18 -22.59 12.07
C CYS A 112 -11.45 -21.75 12.02
N THR A 113 -11.78 -21.08 13.14
CA THR A 113 -12.93 -20.16 13.22
C THR A 113 -12.57 -18.81 12.58
N VAL A 114 -13.36 -18.41 11.60
CA VAL A 114 -13.25 -17.14 10.88
C VAL A 114 -14.45 -16.26 11.18
N GLN A 115 -14.19 -15.01 11.55
CA GLN A 115 -15.17 -13.94 11.58
C GLN A 115 -15.06 -13.13 10.29
N LEU A 116 -16.16 -12.94 9.56
CA LEU A 116 -16.23 -12.11 8.37
C LEU A 116 -16.99 -10.83 8.68
N ILE A 117 -16.31 -9.68 8.59
CA ILE A 117 -16.85 -8.36 8.88
C ILE A 117 -16.98 -7.60 7.56
N VAL A 118 -18.19 -7.31 7.15
CA VAL A 118 -18.48 -6.54 5.93
C VAL A 118 -18.96 -5.16 6.35
N VAL A 119 -18.30 -4.12 5.84
CA VAL A 119 -18.61 -2.73 6.19
C VAL A 119 -19.08 -1.99 4.95
N ASP A 120 -20.37 -1.71 4.91
CA ASP A 120 -20.98 -0.92 3.83
C ASP A 120 -20.84 0.59 4.10
N SER A 121 -20.27 1.32 3.16
CA SER A 121 -20.07 2.77 3.24
C SER A 121 -21.22 3.55 2.61
N ASP A 122 -22.46 3.28 3.00
CA ASP A 122 -23.71 3.87 2.46
C ASP A 122 -23.83 3.66 0.94
N SER A 123 -23.78 2.40 0.49
CA SER A 123 -24.01 2.05 -0.91
C SER A 123 -25.40 2.50 -1.39
N THR A 124 -25.46 2.94 -2.65
CA THR A 124 -26.67 3.47 -3.29
C THR A 124 -27.19 2.58 -4.42
N ASP A 125 -26.50 1.47 -4.69
CA ASP A 125 -26.87 0.41 -5.64
C ASP A 125 -27.54 -0.78 -4.92
N GLY A 126 -27.61 -1.93 -5.57
CA GLY A 126 -28.17 -3.16 -4.99
C GLY A 126 -27.28 -3.86 -3.95
N THR A 127 -26.17 -3.28 -3.51
CA THR A 127 -25.23 -3.89 -2.56
C THR A 127 -25.94 -4.38 -1.29
N ALA A 128 -26.80 -3.56 -0.67
CA ALA A 128 -27.53 -3.91 0.54
C ALA A 128 -28.40 -5.17 0.36
N ALA A 129 -29.06 -5.31 -0.79
CA ALA A 129 -29.87 -6.49 -1.10
C ALA A 129 -29.01 -7.76 -1.27
N VAL A 130 -27.78 -7.62 -1.81
CA VAL A 130 -26.81 -8.72 -1.87
C VAL A 130 -26.36 -9.12 -0.47
N LEU A 131 -26.00 -8.15 0.38
CA LEU A 131 -25.52 -8.39 1.74
C LEU A 131 -26.55 -9.07 2.63
N GLU A 132 -27.84 -8.79 2.44
CA GLU A 132 -28.91 -9.39 3.22
C GLU A 132 -28.91 -10.92 3.15
N ARG A 133 -28.47 -11.51 2.04
CA ARG A 133 -28.33 -12.97 1.88
C ARG A 133 -27.30 -13.61 2.81
N TYR A 134 -26.37 -12.82 3.33
CA TYR A 134 -25.31 -13.27 4.23
C TYR A 134 -25.59 -12.98 5.70
N ARG A 135 -26.66 -12.25 6.03
CA ARG A 135 -26.98 -11.80 7.39
C ARG A 135 -27.10 -12.94 8.41
N THR A 136 -27.60 -14.07 7.98
CA THR A 136 -27.82 -15.24 8.85
C THR A 136 -26.68 -16.25 8.83
N GLN A 137 -25.63 -15.99 8.04
CA GLN A 137 -24.48 -16.88 7.97
C GLN A 137 -23.67 -16.81 9.30
N PRO A 138 -23.31 -17.96 9.87
CA PRO A 138 -22.50 -17.99 11.11
C PRO A 138 -21.17 -17.24 10.92
N GLY A 139 -20.78 -16.43 11.89
CA GLY A 139 -19.53 -15.69 11.87
C GLY A 139 -19.52 -14.44 10.98
N VAL A 140 -20.63 -14.09 10.32
CA VAL A 140 -20.77 -12.88 9.50
C VAL A 140 -21.30 -11.72 10.34
N VAL A 141 -20.64 -10.58 10.26
CA VAL A 141 -21.02 -9.30 10.90
C VAL A 141 -21.17 -8.27 9.79
N LEU A 142 -22.36 -7.70 9.63
CA LEU A 142 -22.66 -6.63 8.69
C LEU A 142 -22.72 -5.30 9.43
N CYS A 143 -21.90 -4.33 9.03
CA CYS A 143 -21.80 -3.00 9.62
C CYS A 143 -21.98 -1.91 8.56
N ASN A 144 -22.35 -0.72 9.00
CA ASN A 144 -22.41 0.47 8.16
C ASN A 144 -21.38 1.51 8.63
N CYS A 145 -20.81 2.24 7.68
CA CYS A 145 -19.91 3.36 7.91
C CYS A 145 -20.34 4.56 7.08
N SER A 146 -21.09 5.48 7.68
CA SER A 146 -21.73 6.59 6.96
C SER A 146 -20.78 7.73 6.60
N ALA A 147 -19.74 7.99 7.40
CA ALA A 147 -18.81 9.09 7.16
C ALA A 147 -17.49 8.90 7.92
N PRO A 148 -16.35 9.25 7.31
CA PRO A 148 -16.18 9.62 5.89
C PRO A 148 -16.32 8.40 4.97
N ARG A 149 -16.84 8.60 3.75
CA ARG A 149 -16.96 7.52 2.75
C ARG A 149 -15.60 7.21 2.13
N SER A 150 -14.87 6.30 2.74
CA SER A 150 -13.57 5.83 2.22
C SER A 150 -13.31 4.39 2.64
N ALA A 151 -12.51 3.67 1.86
CA ALA A 151 -12.07 2.33 2.20
C ALA A 151 -11.30 2.31 3.54
N ALA A 152 -10.57 3.39 3.84
CA ALA A 152 -9.88 3.58 5.11
C ALA A 152 -10.83 3.63 6.30
N ALA A 153 -11.91 4.43 6.22
CA ALA A 153 -12.92 4.54 7.26
C ALA A 153 -13.64 3.21 7.48
N ALA A 154 -14.02 2.53 6.40
CA ALA A 154 -14.65 1.23 6.47
C ALA A 154 -13.72 0.16 7.08
N ARG A 155 -12.42 0.15 6.73
CA ARG A 155 -11.45 -0.75 7.37
C ARG A 155 -11.30 -0.43 8.85
N ASN A 156 -11.29 0.86 9.25
CA ASN A 156 -11.26 1.25 10.66
C ASN A 156 -12.52 0.84 11.40
N GLU A 157 -13.70 0.95 10.79
CA GLU A 157 -14.95 0.46 11.39
C GLU A 157 -14.89 -1.07 11.54
N GLY A 158 -14.43 -1.79 10.52
CA GLY A 158 -14.21 -3.24 10.62
C GLY A 158 -13.28 -3.63 11.77
N LEU A 159 -12.21 -2.86 12.01
CA LEU A 159 -11.30 -3.07 13.14
C LEU A 159 -12.01 -2.93 14.51
N ARG A 160 -13.08 -2.13 14.63
CA ARG A 160 -13.88 -1.99 15.87
C ARG A 160 -14.68 -3.26 16.22
N HIS A 161 -14.88 -4.14 15.26
CA HIS A 161 -15.62 -5.38 15.40
C HIS A 161 -14.72 -6.63 15.35
N ALA A 162 -13.44 -6.46 15.00
CA ALA A 162 -12.51 -7.56 14.82
C ALA A 162 -12.05 -8.13 16.17
N VAL A 163 -12.42 -9.38 16.46
CA VAL A 163 -12.09 -10.08 17.70
C VAL A 163 -11.09 -11.21 17.53
N GLY A 164 -10.69 -11.55 16.29
CA GLY A 164 -9.76 -12.64 15.98
C GLY A 164 -8.30 -12.33 16.37
N HIS A 165 -7.51 -13.37 16.55
CA HIS A 165 -6.05 -13.27 16.77
C HIS A 165 -5.33 -12.66 15.57
N TRP A 166 -5.83 -12.95 14.38
CA TRP A 166 -5.28 -12.50 13.11
C TRP A 166 -6.28 -11.61 12.40
N LEU A 167 -5.78 -10.70 11.57
CA LEU A 167 -6.55 -9.85 10.69
C LEU A 167 -6.22 -10.13 9.24
N MET A 168 -7.21 -10.02 8.36
CA MET A 168 -7.05 -10.01 6.91
C MET A 168 -7.94 -8.91 6.34
N PHE A 169 -7.47 -8.20 5.32
CA PHE A 169 -8.27 -7.25 4.54
C PHE A 169 -8.46 -7.81 3.15
N VAL A 170 -9.69 -7.73 2.64
CA VAL A 170 -10.05 -8.16 1.29
C VAL A 170 -10.88 -7.04 0.67
N ASP A 171 -10.51 -6.57 -0.51
CA ASP A 171 -11.28 -5.56 -1.22
C ASP A 171 -12.53 -6.21 -1.88
N SER A 172 -13.67 -5.50 -1.85
CA SER A 172 -14.99 -6.06 -2.22
C SER A 172 -15.16 -6.44 -3.69
N ASP A 173 -14.25 -6.03 -4.55
CA ASP A 173 -14.20 -6.39 -5.96
C ASP A 173 -13.21 -7.52 -6.29
N ASP A 174 -12.52 -8.06 -5.28
CA ASP A 174 -11.47 -9.07 -5.40
C ASP A 174 -11.91 -10.45 -4.89
N LEU A 175 -11.05 -11.47 -5.06
CA LEU A 175 -11.32 -12.84 -4.64
C LEU A 175 -10.13 -13.45 -3.90
N LEU A 176 -10.41 -14.31 -2.92
CA LEU A 176 -9.41 -15.23 -2.38
C LEU A 176 -9.37 -16.52 -3.22
N LEU A 177 -8.18 -17.04 -3.46
CA LEU A 177 -8.01 -18.37 -4.04
C LEU A 177 -8.28 -19.47 -3.00
N PRO A 178 -8.75 -20.67 -3.43
CA PRO A 178 -8.94 -21.79 -2.50
C PRO A 178 -7.67 -22.09 -1.69
N GLY A 179 -7.84 -22.28 -0.38
CA GLY A 179 -6.74 -22.53 0.57
C GLY A 179 -5.92 -21.32 0.98
N ALA A 180 -6.26 -20.11 0.50
CA ALA A 180 -5.53 -18.88 0.80
C ALA A 180 -5.39 -18.59 2.30
N ILE A 181 -6.49 -18.69 3.06
CA ILE A 181 -6.51 -18.44 4.50
C ILE A 181 -5.62 -19.44 5.21
N ARG A 182 -5.78 -20.73 4.93
CA ARG A 182 -4.98 -21.80 5.53
C ARG A 182 -3.49 -21.59 5.25
N THR A 183 -3.11 -21.38 3.99
CA THR A 183 -1.71 -21.14 3.58
C THR A 183 -1.06 -20.01 4.36
N LEU A 184 -1.75 -18.89 4.49
CA LEU A 184 -1.20 -17.70 5.17
C LEU A 184 -1.12 -17.91 6.69
N LEU A 185 -2.14 -18.50 7.33
CA LEU A 185 -2.15 -18.75 8.77
C LEU A 185 -1.13 -19.81 9.19
N GLU A 186 -1.03 -20.92 8.47
CA GLU A 186 -0.02 -21.95 8.73
C GLU A 186 1.41 -21.39 8.59
N ALA A 187 1.64 -20.55 7.57
CA ALA A 187 2.93 -19.87 7.42
C ALA A 187 3.19 -18.90 8.58
N ALA A 188 2.20 -18.14 9.02
CA ALA A 188 2.33 -17.20 10.14
C ALA A 188 2.70 -17.93 11.45
N GLN A 189 2.06 -19.06 11.71
CA GLN A 189 2.35 -19.88 12.90
C GLN A 189 3.72 -20.55 12.80
N ARG A 190 4.01 -21.22 11.68
CA ARG A 190 5.27 -21.94 11.47
C ARG A 190 6.51 -21.04 11.53
N LEU A 191 6.40 -19.82 11.00
CA LEU A 191 7.51 -18.86 10.89
C LEU A 191 7.54 -17.86 12.05
N ASP A 192 6.60 -17.94 12.99
CA ASP A 192 6.36 -16.93 14.04
C ASP A 192 6.41 -15.49 13.46
N ALA A 193 5.71 -15.30 12.35
CA ALA A 193 5.71 -14.03 11.64
C ALA A 193 4.52 -13.17 12.06
N ASP A 194 4.75 -11.86 12.23
CA ASP A 194 3.69 -10.91 12.55
C ASP A 194 2.84 -10.55 11.32
N VAL A 195 3.45 -10.63 10.13
CA VAL A 195 2.79 -10.41 8.84
C VAL A 195 3.25 -11.48 7.86
N VAL A 196 2.33 -12.09 7.11
CA VAL A 196 2.65 -12.99 6.00
C VAL A 196 1.98 -12.50 4.73
N GLN A 197 2.77 -12.30 3.67
CA GLN A 197 2.33 -11.92 2.33
C GLN A 197 2.35 -13.12 1.40
N GLY A 198 1.24 -13.38 0.72
CA GLY A 198 1.16 -14.33 -0.41
C GLY A 198 1.25 -13.66 -1.78
N GLY A 199 1.42 -14.46 -2.82
CA GLY A 199 1.35 -14.00 -4.20
C GLY A 199 -0.08 -13.58 -4.60
N TRP A 200 -0.19 -12.91 -5.74
CA TRP A 200 -1.45 -12.50 -6.30
C TRP A 200 -1.44 -12.55 -7.84
N GLN A 201 -2.63 -12.54 -8.46
CA GLN A 201 -2.80 -12.57 -9.90
C GLN A 201 -3.87 -11.56 -10.33
N TYR A 202 -3.73 -10.98 -11.51
CA TYR A 202 -4.80 -10.17 -12.08
C TYR A 202 -5.97 -11.04 -12.55
N LEU A 203 -7.19 -10.56 -12.30
CA LEU A 203 -8.43 -11.06 -12.87
C LEU A 203 -9.03 -9.95 -13.74
N TYR A 204 -9.21 -10.21 -15.03
CA TYR A 204 -9.80 -9.25 -15.95
C TYR A 204 -11.33 -9.31 -15.92
N THR A 205 -11.98 -8.26 -16.42
CA THR A 205 -13.44 -8.14 -16.45
C THR A 205 -14.13 -9.18 -17.36
N ASP A 206 -13.40 -9.72 -18.32
CA ASP A 206 -13.85 -10.83 -19.19
C ASP A 206 -13.69 -12.21 -18.56
N GLY A 207 -13.22 -12.28 -17.30
CA GLY A 207 -12.94 -13.52 -16.59
C GLY A 207 -11.55 -14.11 -16.88
N GLY A 208 -10.79 -13.50 -17.78
CA GLY A 208 -9.42 -13.93 -18.10
C GLY A 208 -8.44 -13.63 -16.96
N TYR A 209 -7.40 -14.44 -16.87
CA TYR A 209 -6.31 -14.24 -15.90
C TYR A 209 -5.14 -13.51 -16.52
N GLY A 210 -4.63 -12.53 -15.79
CA GLY A 210 -3.44 -11.77 -16.17
C GLY A 210 -2.14 -12.25 -15.51
N PRO A 211 -1.12 -11.41 -15.51
CA PRO A 211 0.17 -11.71 -14.89
C PRO A 211 0.05 -12.10 -13.42
N VAL A 212 0.90 -13.07 -13.02
CA VAL A 212 1.03 -13.55 -11.65
C VAL A 212 2.21 -12.86 -10.99
N GLN A 213 1.99 -12.34 -9.78
CA GLN A 213 3.05 -11.87 -8.90
C GLN A 213 3.29 -12.89 -7.79
N ARG A 214 4.52 -13.41 -7.70
CA ARG A 214 4.96 -14.31 -6.63
C ARG A 214 6.12 -13.70 -5.87
N TYR A 215 6.24 -14.07 -4.62
CA TYR A 215 7.35 -13.70 -3.75
C TYR A 215 8.16 -14.94 -3.40
N PRO A 216 9.48 -14.82 -3.17
CA PRO A 216 10.23 -15.95 -2.63
C PRO A 216 9.73 -16.30 -1.23
N ALA A 217 9.84 -17.55 -0.82
CA ALA A 217 9.68 -17.91 0.58
C ALA A 217 10.82 -17.26 1.38
N ALA A 218 10.49 -16.31 2.24
CA ALA A 218 11.47 -15.55 3.00
C ALA A 218 10.88 -15.04 4.32
N VAL A 219 11.75 -14.79 5.30
CA VAL A 219 11.42 -14.12 6.55
C VAL A 219 12.36 -12.92 6.72
N TYR A 220 11.78 -11.77 6.94
CA TYR A 220 12.47 -10.48 7.10
C TYR A 220 12.37 -10.06 8.56
N THR A 221 13.45 -10.24 9.33
CA THR A 221 13.51 -9.91 10.75
C THR A 221 14.42 -8.70 11.01
N GLY A 222 14.11 -7.96 12.08
CA GLY A 222 14.90 -6.84 12.55
C GLY A 222 14.81 -5.58 11.72
N ALA A 223 15.30 -4.50 12.30
CA ALA A 223 15.27 -3.14 11.74
C ALA A 223 16.13 -2.95 10.48
N ALA A 224 17.00 -3.91 10.16
CA ALA A 224 17.95 -3.83 9.05
C ALA A 224 17.47 -4.58 7.79
N ALA A 225 16.25 -5.11 7.75
CA ALA A 225 15.72 -5.85 6.60
C ALA A 225 14.91 -4.94 5.65
N PRO A 226 15.55 -4.05 4.84
CA PRO A 226 14.85 -3.14 3.93
C PRO A 226 14.09 -3.89 2.83
N GLU A 227 14.39 -5.16 2.61
CA GLU A 227 13.74 -6.03 1.64
C GLU A 227 12.26 -6.23 1.93
N ARG A 228 11.80 -6.03 3.16
CA ARG A 228 10.36 -6.06 3.49
C ARG A 228 9.56 -4.99 2.74
N PHE A 229 10.20 -3.90 2.28
CA PHE A 229 9.58 -2.89 1.43
C PHE A 229 9.47 -3.30 -0.05
N GLU A 230 10.03 -4.45 -0.44
CA GLU A 230 9.78 -5.04 -1.75
C GLU A 230 8.45 -5.79 -1.82
N LEU A 231 7.86 -6.12 -0.66
CA LEU A 231 6.51 -6.63 -0.57
C LEU A 231 5.51 -5.49 -0.81
N PRO A 232 4.31 -5.77 -1.33
CA PRO A 232 3.35 -4.73 -1.66
C PRO A 232 2.83 -4.00 -0.41
N GLY A 233 2.64 -2.69 -0.51
CA GLY A 233 2.05 -1.86 0.53
C GLY A 233 0.52 -1.96 0.64
N MET A 234 -0.16 -2.63 -0.31
CA MET A 234 -1.60 -2.83 -0.23
C MET A 234 -1.96 -3.70 0.98
N PRO A 235 -3.12 -3.48 1.62
CA PRO A 235 -3.50 -4.23 2.81
C PRO A 235 -3.91 -5.68 2.54
N TRP A 236 -4.34 -6.00 1.32
CA TRP A 236 -4.83 -7.31 0.92
C TRP A 236 -3.70 -8.33 0.61
N GLY A 237 -4.09 -9.60 0.50
CA GLY A 237 -3.16 -10.70 0.21
C GLY A 237 -2.23 -11.05 1.37
N LYS A 238 -2.61 -10.66 2.59
CA LYS A 238 -1.82 -10.80 3.82
C LYS A 238 -2.67 -11.24 5.00
N VAL A 239 -2.03 -11.88 5.97
CA VAL A 239 -2.51 -11.93 7.35
C VAL A 239 -1.60 -11.11 8.24
N TYR A 240 -2.18 -10.52 9.27
CA TYR A 240 -1.51 -9.64 10.22
C TYR A 240 -1.80 -10.09 11.64
N ARG A 241 -0.81 -10.08 12.50
CA ARG A 241 -1.03 -10.18 13.94
C ARG A 241 -1.86 -8.96 14.39
N ARG A 242 -2.96 -9.20 15.06
CA ARG A 242 -3.96 -8.18 15.41
C ARG A 242 -3.37 -6.99 16.18
N GLU A 243 -2.39 -7.25 17.04
CA GLU A 243 -1.74 -6.26 17.90
C GLU A 243 -1.04 -5.14 17.11
N LEU A 244 -0.66 -5.39 15.86
CA LEU A 244 -0.10 -4.36 14.97
C LEU A 244 -1.08 -3.20 14.73
N PHE A 245 -2.38 -3.45 14.86
CA PHE A 245 -3.41 -2.43 14.71
C PHE A 245 -3.96 -1.92 16.05
N ALA A 246 -3.30 -2.20 17.18
CA ALA A 246 -3.76 -1.69 18.49
C ALA A 246 -3.80 -0.14 18.52
N GLN A 247 -2.80 0.50 17.92
CA GLN A 247 -2.66 1.96 17.86
C GLN A 247 -2.54 2.53 16.45
N ILE A 248 -2.51 1.68 15.40
CA ILE A 248 -2.46 2.10 14.01
C ILE A 248 -3.87 2.09 13.42
N ARG A 249 -4.24 3.18 12.71
CA ARG A 249 -5.49 3.28 11.96
C ARG A 249 -5.21 3.80 10.56
N PHE A 250 -6.04 3.34 9.62
CA PHE A 250 -6.06 3.89 8.28
C PHE A 250 -6.47 5.36 8.33
N PRO A 251 -5.90 6.24 7.50
CA PRO A 251 -6.27 7.66 7.46
C PRO A 251 -7.64 7.84 6.82
N ALA A 252 -8.72 7.83 7.63
CA ALA A 252 -10.10 7.70 7.22
C ALA A 252 -10.60 8.78 6.26
N TYR A 253 -10.06 9.99 6.33
CA TYR A 253 -10.49 11.11 5.49
C TYR A 253 -9.77 11.19 4.14
N TYR A 254 -8.90 10.23 3.83
CA TYR A 254 -8.21 10.13 2.55
C TYR A 254 -8.99 9.25 1.58
N THR A 255 -9.08 9.69 0.34
CA THR A 255 -9.79 8.95 -0.72
C THR A 255 -8.85 8.09 -1.57
N CYS A 256 -7.55 8.25 -1.38
CA CYS A 256 -6.51 7.47 -2.05
C CYS A 256 -5.22 7.48 -1.21
N PHE A 257 -4.37 6.48 -1.45
CA PHE A 257 -3.05 6.29 -0.81
C PHE A 257 -3.11 5.95 0.70
N GLU A 258 -4.26 5.60 1.22
CA GLU A 258 -4.48 5.23 2.63
C GLU A 258 -3.72 3.97 3.03
N ASP A 259 -3.39 3.14 2.06
CA ASP A 259 -2.59 1.91 2.21
C ASP A 259 -1.11 2.16 2.52
N ALA A 260 -0.62 3.40 2.35
CA ALA A 260 0.74 3.78 2.72
C ALA A 260 1.11 3.46 4.18
N ILE A 261 0.11 3.35 5.08
CA ILE A 261 0.34 2.92 6.47
C ILE A 261 1.00 1.54 6.57
N ILE A 262 0.75 0.65 5.62
CA ILE A 262 1.29 -0.72 5.65
C ILE A 262 2.81 -0.67 5.62
N HIS A 263 3.38 0.04 4.66
CA HIS A 263 4.82 0.21 4.58
C HIS A 263 5.37 1.11 5.69
N PHE A 264 4.72 2.25 5.96
CA PHE A 264 5.31 3.28 6.81
C PHE A 264 5.20 2.97 8.29
N LEU A 265 4.12 2.31 8.73
CA LEU A 265 3.87 2.02 10.14
C LEU A 265 3.85 0.51 10.43
N VAL A 266 2.96 -0.26 9.78
CA VAL A 266 2.72 -1.66 10.11
C VAL A 266 3.97 -2.52 9.91
N PHE A 267 4.65 -2.40 8.77
CA PHE A 267 5.88 -3.16 8.51
C PHE A 267 7.04 -2.74 9.43
N ARG A 268 7.08 -1.51 9.90
CA ARG A 268 8.10 -1.06 10.85
C ARG A 268 7.82 -1.52 12.28
N GLN A 269 6.56 -1.61 12.65
CA GLN A 269 6.14 -2.11 13.97
C GLN A 269 6.29 -3.64 14.08
N ALA A 270 6.12 -4.36 12.97
CA ALA A 270 6.26 -5.81 12.94
C ALA A 270 7.70 -6.25 13.25
N LYS A 271 7.86 -7.20 14.16
CA LYS A 271 9.16 -7.83 14.48
C LYS A 271 9.63 -8.68 13.31
N SER A 272 8.70 -9.42 12.68
CA SER A 272 8.96 -10.25 11.51
C SER A 272 7.86 -10.11 10.47
N VAL A 273 8.30 -10.02 9.20
CA VAL A 273 7.43 -10.06 8.02
C VAL A 273 7.89 -11.22 7.16
N ALA A 274 6.96 -12.06 6.72
CA ALA A 274 7.30 -13.19 5.87
C ALA A 274 6.59 -13.09 4.51
N SER A 275 7.11 -13.82 3.53
CA SER A 275 6.44 -14.04 2.26
C SER A 275 6.41 -15.52 1.89
N VAL A 276 5.34 -15.91 1.18
CA VAL A 276 5.15 -17.26 0.65
C VAL A 276 4.93 -17.19 -0.87
N PRO A 277 5.38 -18.22 -1.63
CA PRO A 277 5.30 -18.21 -3.09
C PRO A 277 3.90 -18.54 -3.64
N GLU A 278 3.00 -19.04 -2.79
CA GLU A 278 1.63 -19.39 -3.17
C GLU A 278 0.85 -18.14 -3.58
N VAL A 279 0.06 -18.26 -4.65
CA VAL A 279 -0.89 -17.22 -5.07
C VAL A 279 -2.15 -17.40 -4.25
N VAL A 280 -2.49 -16.38 -3.47
CA VAL A 280 -3.60 -16.40 -2.51
C VAL A 280 -4.73 -15.44 -2.87
N TYR A 281 -4.48 -14.51 -3.81
CA TYR A 281 -5.34 -13.37 -4.06
C TYR A 281 -5.52 -13.12 -5.56
N LEU A 282 -6.75 -12.86 -5.99
CA LEU A 282 -7.08 -12.40 -7.34
C LEU A 282 -7.48 -10.93 -7.28
N TRP A 283 -6.64 -10.07 -7.83
CA TRP A 283 -6.89 -8.64 -7.94
C TRP A 283 -7.62 -8.33 -9.23
N ARG A 284 -8.89 -7.92 -9.10
CA ARG A 284 -9.74 -7.58 -10.24
C ARG A 284 -9.32 -6.25 -10.87
N LYS A 285 -9.05 -6.28 -12.18
CA LYS A 285 -8.80 -5.08 -12.97
C LYS A 285 -10.11 -4.35 -13.22
N ASN A 286 -10.34 -3.28 -12.47
CA ASN A 286 -11.47 -2.40 -12.64
C ASN A 286 -11.01 -1.10 -13.34
N PRO A 287 -11.34 -0.87 -14.64
CA PRO A 287 -10.95 0.35 -15.34
C PRO A 287 -11.61 1.61 -14.77
N LYS A 288 -12.70 1.47 -14.01
CA LYS A 288 -13.39 2.56 -13.30
C LYS A 288 -12.94 2.70 -11.83
N GLY A 289 -12.05 1.82 -11.37
CA GLY A 289 -11.56 1.81 -9.99
C GLY A 289 -10.76 3.07 -9.63
N LEU A 290 -10.64 3.34 -8.33
CA LEU A 290 -9.91 4.50 -7.81
C LEU A 290 -8.47 4.58 -8.31
N THR A 291 -7.80 3.44 -8.42
CA THR A 291 -6.40 3.35 -8.85
C THR A 291 -6.20 3.71 -10.32
N ALA A 292 -7.19 3.44 -11.19
CA ALA A 292 -7.04 3.57 -12.65
C ALA A 292 -6.80 5.02 -13.11
N ASN A 293 -7.30 6.01 -12.37
CA ASN A 293 -7.26 7.42 -12.74
C ASN A 293 -6.73 8.34 -11.62
N SER A 294 -6.09 7.78 -10.60
CA SER A 294 -5.65 8.55 -9.42
C SER A 294 -4.62 9.63 -9.75
N GLN A 295 -3.74 9.40 -10.73
CA GLN A 295 -2.64 10.30 -11.10
C GLN A 295 -3.08 11.59 -11.80
N HIS A 296 -4.27 11.63 -12.40
CA HIS A 296 -4.78 12.77 -13.16
C HIS A 296 -5.83 13.59 -12.39
N ARG A 297 -6.07 13.25 -11.13
CA ARG A 297 -7.07 13.93 -10.28
C ARG A 297 -6.39 14.89 -9.30
N PRO A 298 -7.03 16.01 -8.93
CA PRO A 298 -6.53 16.88 -7.86
C PRO A 298 -6.19 16.13 -6.57
N ALA A 299 -6.95 15.07 -6.25
CA ALA A 299 -6.71 14.21 -5.09
C ALA A 299 -5.33 13.52 -5.09
N ALA A 300 -4.60 13.48 -6.22
CA ALA A 300 -3.24 12.94 -6.28
C ALA A 300 -2.28 13.63 -5.28
N VAL A 301 -2.50 14.91 -4.95
CA VAL A 301 -1.71 15.63 -3.94
C VAL A 301 -1.91 15.08 -2.51
N GLN A 302 -2.93 14.27 -2.28
CA GLN A 302 -3.12 13.58 -1.00
C GLN A 302 -1.93 12.66 -0.68
N SER A 303 -1.19 12.19 -1.69
CA SER A 303 0.05 11.42 -1.49
C SER A 303 1.10 12.18 -0.68
N TYR A 304 1.11 13.52 -0.74
CA TYR A 304 1.94 14.36 0.12
C TYR A 304 1.30 14.55 1.51
N TRP A 305 0.02 14.93 1.57
CA TRP A 305 -0.66 15.19 2.84
C TRP A 305 -0.68 13.98 3.78
N ILE A 306 -0.82 12.77 3.21
CA ILE A 306 -0.85 11.55 4.01
C ILE A 306 0.45 11.33 4.75
N ILE A 307 1.61 11.72 4.20
CA ILE A 307 2.91 11.53 4.86
C ILE A 307 3.00 12.37 6.13
N GLU A 308 2.44 13.58 6.13
CA GLU A 308 2.39 14.40 7.35
C GLU A 308 1.56 13.72 8.44
N GLN A 309 0.46 13.05 8.07
CA GLN A 309 -0.33 12.28 9.03
C GLN A 309 0.40 11.04 9.51
N LEU A 310 1.08 10.31 8.61
CA LEU A 310 1.88 9.14 8.97
C LEU A 310 3.02 9.50 9.91
N LEU A 311 3.68 10.63 9.69
CA LEU A 311 4.73 11.15 10.60
C LEU A 311 4.15 11.50 11.98
N ALA A 312 2.94 12.03 12.05
CA ALA A 312 2.28 12.30 13.33
C ALA A 312 1.93 11.01 14.08
N GLN A 313 1.46 9.99 13.37
CA GLN A 313 1.22 8.65 13.96
C GLN A 313 2.53 7.99 14.37
N ASP A 314 3.58 8.07 13.56
CA ASP A 314 4.91 7.56 13.88
C ASP A 314 5.45 8.15 15.19
N ALA A 315 5.35 9.46 15.33
CA ALA A 315 5.74 10.15 16.55
C ALA A 315 4.94 9.71 17.79
N ALA A 316 3.63 9.49 17.62
CA ALA A 316 2.76 9.01 18.70
C ALA A 316 3.07 7.56 19.10
N LEU A 317 3.50 6.73 18.14
CA LEU A 317 3.90 5.34 18.37
C LEU A 317 5.31 5.21 18.96
N GLY A 318 6.14 6.26 18.86
CA GLY A 318 7.53 6.24 19.29
C GLY A 318 8.39 5.21 18.54
N LEU A 319 8.09 4.93 17.27
CA LEU A 319 8.84 3.97 16.48
C LEU A 319 10.27 4.44 16.22
N PRO A 320 11.26 3.54 16.21
CA PRO A 320 12.66 3.93 16.02
C PRO A 320 12.88 4.53 14.62
N HIS A 321 13.68 5.61 14.57
CA HIS A 321 14.11 6.25 13.32
C HIS A 321 15.36 5.56 12.75
N ASP A 322 15.25 4.28 12.55
CA ASP A 322 16.30 3.37 12.07
C ASP A 322 16.45 3.37 10.53
N ALA A 323 17.10 2.36 9.98
CA ALA A 323 17.25 2.19 8.53
C ALA A 323 15.93 2.00 7.81
N LEU A 324 14.95 1.32 8.45
CA LEU A 324 13.61 1.11 7.87
C LEU A 324 12.84 2.43 7.78
N TYR A 325 12.87 3.26 8.82
CA TYR A 325 12.29 4.59 8.79
C TYR A 325 12.88 5.44 7.66
N ARG A 326 14.23 5.50 7.59
CA ARG A 326 14.92 6.28 6.55
C ARG A 326 14.57 5.80 5.15
N CYS A 327 14.52 4.48 4.94
CA CYS A 327 14.16 3.90 3.65
C CYS A 327 12.71 4.23 3.29
N SER A 328 11.77 4.00 4.20
CA SER A 328 10.34 4.23 3.98
C SER A 328 10.05 5.70 3.68
N LEU A 329 10.56 6.63 4.51
CA LEU A 329 10.36 8.06 4.31
C LEU A 329 10.95 8.53 2.97
N THR A 330 12.15 8.06 2.63
CA THR A 330 12.79 8.41 1.36
C THR A 330 11.94 7.94 0.18
N LEU A 331 11.46 6.70 0.20
CA LEU A 331 10.64 6.14 -0.88
C LEU A 331 9.31 6.89 -1.01
N GLN A 332 8.65 7.19 0.10
CA GLN A 332 7.38 7.92 0.09
C GLN A 332 7.55 9.32 -0.50
N LEU A 333 8.53 10.11 -0.03
CA LEU A 333 8.73 11.50 -0.49
C LEU A 333 9.35 11.60 -1.89
N SER A 334 10.05 10.58 -2.36
CA SER A 334 10.70 10.62 -3.68
C SER A 334 9.92 9.85 -4.75
N ALA A 335 9.80 8.53 -4.62
CA ALA A 335 9.22 7.70 -5.66
C ALA A 335 7.69 7.76 -5.68
N PHE A 336 7.04 7.52 -4.54
CA PHE A 336 5.58 7.43 -4.49
C PHE A 336 4.92 8.79 -4.74
N CYS A 337 5.40 9.88 -4.11
CA CYS A 337 4.89 11.23 -4.40
C CYS A 337 5.03 11.58 -5.87
N TYR A 338 6.20 11.31 -6.50
CA TYR A 338 6.35 11.55 -7.94
C TYR A 338 5.35 10.76 -8.76
N VAL A 339 5.28 9.44 -8.55
CA VAL A 339 4.39 8.56 -9.34
C VAL A 339 2.96 9.04 -9.29
N THR A 340 2.50 9.47 -8.11
CA THR A 340 1.12 9.91 -7.92
C THR A 340 0.81 11.27 -8.56
N VAL A 341 1.76 12.23 -8.51
CA VAL A 341 1.53 13.57 -9.05
C VAL A 341 2.04 13.77 -10.48
N SER A 342 2.62 12.74 -11.09
CA SER A 342 3.24 12.82 -12.42
C SER A 342 2.28 13.20 -13.55
N GLY A 343 0.98 13.01 -13.37
CA GLY A 343 -0.07 13.42 -14.30
C GLY A 343 -0.64 14.84 -14.07
N LEU A 344 -0.18 15.53 -13.01
CA LEU A 344 -0.61 16.90 -12.69
C LEU A 344 0.26 17.93 -13.43
N PRO A 345 -0.18 19.21 -13.49
CA PRO A 345 0.60 20.30 -14.10
C PRO A 345 2.01 20.42 -13.51
N PRO A 346 3.02 20.82 -14.31
CA PRO A 346 4.42 20.90 -13.85
C PRO A 346 4.64 21.78 -12.62
N GLU A 347 3.91 22.88 -12.50
CA GLU A 347 3.94 23.78 -11.34
C GLU A 347 3.49 23.06 -10.06
N THR A 348 2.45 22.24 -10.14
CA THR A 348 1.98 21.43 -9.02
C THR A 348 3.01 20.37 -8.62
N GLN A 349 3.62 19.69 -9.61
CA GLN A 349 4.68 18.72 -9.36
C GLN A 349 5.88 19.39 -8.66
N GLN A 350 6.28 20.58 -9.08
CA GLN A 350 7.36 21.34 -8.46
C GLN A 350 7.02 21.78 -7.03
N ALA A 351 5.77 22.22 -6.79
CA ALA A 351 5.31 22.59 -5.45
C ALA A 351 5.34 21.36 -4.51
N VAL A 352 4.84 20.20 -4.94
CA VAL A 352 4.94 18.95 -4.17
C VAL A 352 6.40 18.59 -3.90
N PHE A 353 7.27 18.68 -4.90
CA PHE A 353 8.69 18.38 -4.75
C PHE A 353 9.38 19.26 -3.71
N ARG A 354 9.16 20.61 -3.76
CA ARG A 354 9.73 21.53 -2.76
C ARG A 354 9.25 21.19 -1.34
N LEU A 355 7.97 20.89 -1.19
CA LEU A 355 7.40 20.46 0.09
C LEU A 355 7.99 19.12 0.56
N CYS A 356 8.23 18.17 -0.35
CA CYS A 356 8.92 16.92 -0.04
C CYS A 356 10.35 17.18 0.44
N CYS A 357 11.10 18.10 -0.20
CA CYS A 357 12.44 18.48 0.22
C CYS A 357 12.45 19.08 1.63
N ALA A 358 11.54 20.03 1.90
CA ALA A 358 11.42 20.67 3.20
C ALA A 358 11.05 19.67 4.31
N LEU A 359 10.10 18.79 4.03
CA LEU A 359 9.67 17.75 4.98
C LEU A 359 10.78 16.73 5.23
N TYR A 360 11.50 16.32 4.18
CA TYR A 360 12.62 15.40 4.27
C TYR A 360 13.76 15.98 5.14
N ALA A 361 14.13 17.22 4.91
CA ALA A 361 15.16 17.89 5.69
C ALA A 361 14.79 18.02 7.19
N LYS A 362 13.50 18.26 7.47
CA LYS A 362 12.96 18.32 8.84
C LYS A 362 12.94 16.96 9.53
N ALA A 363 12.45 15.94 8.84
CA ALA A 363 12.21 14.61 9.42
C ALA A 363 13.46 13.73 9.41
N LEU A 364 14.45 14.02 8.57
CA LEU A 364 15.70 13.27 8.44
C LEU A 364 16.91 14.22 8.35
N PRO A 365 17.24 14.95 9.42
CA PRO A 365 18.30 15.95 9.39
C PRO A 365 19.71 15.35 9.24
N GLN A 366 19.92 14.08 9.65
CA GLN A 366 21.21 13.42 9.59
C GLN A 366 21.29 12.37 8.50
N GLU A 367 22.49 12.21 7.92
CA GLU A 367 22.76 11.13 6.97
C GLU A 367 22.89 9.79 7.68
N GLY A 368 22.41 8.75 7.01
CA GLY A 368 22.55 7.37 7.45
C GLY A 368 22.63 6.44 6.25
N ALA A 369 23.06 5.21 6.48
CA ALA A 369 23.11 4.21 5.44
C ALA A 369 21.71 3.97 4.85
N LEU A 370 21.60 4.06 3.51
CA LEU A 370 20.40 3.76 2.76
C LEU A 370 20.70 2.63 1.77
N PRO A 371 19.73 1.73 1.50
CA PRO A 371 19.85 0.77 0.39
C PRO A 371 20.13 1.50 -0.92
N CYS A 372 20.85 0.86 -1.84
CA CYS A 372 21.18 1.43 -3.15
C CYS A 372 19.97 2.05 -3.86
N ARG A 373 18.81 1.38 -3.75
CA ARG A 373 17.57 1.82 -4.36
C ARG A 373 17.08 3.17 -3.85
N ALA A 374 17.23 3.46 -2.55
CA ALA A 374 16.76 4.71 -1.95
C ALA A 374 17.76 5.87 -2.08
N ARG A 375 19.03 5.59 -2.37
CA ARG A 375 20.10 6.63 -2.41
C ARG A 375 19.83 7.75 -3.41
N TRP A 376 19.32 7.42 -4.59
CA TRP A 376 19.03 8.41 -5.62
C TRP A 376 17.87 9.33 -5.23
N GLY A 377 16.82 8.75 -4.60
CA GLY A 377 15.70 9.53 -4.06
C GLY A 377 16.16 10.47 -2.95
N ALA A 378 16.95 9.97 -2.00
CA ALA A 378 17.53 10.78 -0.93
C ALA A 378 18.40 11.93 -1.48
N ARG A 379 19.20 11.63 -2.50
CA ARG A 379 20.05 12.64 -3.15
C ARG A 379 19.19 13.72 -3.81
N ALA A 380 18.16 13.35 -4.58
CA ALA A 380 17.26 14.29 -5.22
C ALA A 380 16.62 15.26 -4.20
N LEU A 381 16.15 14.74 -3.07
CA LEU A 381 15.53 15.53 -2.02
C LEU A 381 16.51 16.46 -1.31
N ARG A 382 17.72 15.96 -0.97
CA ARG A 382 18.75 16.76 -0.29
C ARG A 382 19.34 17.85 -1.15
N GLN A 383 19.61 17.54 -2.42
CA GLN A 383 20.17 18.49 -3.39
C GLN A 383 19.10 19.39 -4.02
N GLN A 384 17.84 19.19 -3.66
CA GLN A 384 16.70 19.90 -4.25
C GLN A 384 16.70 19.81 -5.78
N ASP A 385 17.11 18.65 -6.32
CA ASP A 385 17.20 18.38 -7.75
C ASP A 385 15.88 17.80 -8.29
N PHE A 386 15.03 18.67 -8.82
CA PHE A 386 13.74 18.29 -9.41
C PHE A 386 13.89 17.33 -10.59
N GLY A 387 14.90 17.54 -11.45
CA GLY A 387 15.16 16.68 -12.60
C GLY A 387 15.53 15.26 -12.17
N LEU A 388 16.38 15.12 -11.16
CA LEU A 388 16.75 13.83 -10.58
C LEU A 388 15.54 13.16 -9.90
N TRP A 389 14.71 13.91 -9.19
CA TRP A 389 13.48 13.41 -8.57
C TRP A 389 12.51 12.82 -9.61
N CYS A 390 12.28 13.52 -10.72
CA CYS A 390 11.46 13.05 -11.80
C CYS A 390 12.02 11.77 -12.47
N ARG A 391 13.34 11.71 -12.71
CA ARG A 391 13.98 10.53 -13.31
C ARG A 391 13.92 9.32 -12.38
N TYR A 392 14.21 9.54 -11.10
CA TYR A 392 14.13 8.50 -10.10
C TYR A 392 12.70 7.95 -9.95
N GLY A 393 11.70 8.83 -9.86
CA GLY A 393 10.31 8.42 -9.78
C GLY A 393 9.83 7.66 -11.02
N ARG A 394 10.22 8.09 -12.24
CA ARG A 394 9.95 7.33 -13.48
C ARG A 394 10.55 5.93 -13.45
N SER A 395 11.74 5.77 -12.90
CA SER A 395 12.35 4.43 -12.76
C SER A 395 11.49 3.49 -11.90
N PHE A 396 10.70 4.03 -10.95
CA PHE A 396 9.72 3.27 -10.16
C PHE A 396 8.45 2.91 -10.92
N GLN A 397 8.00 3.73 -11.86
CA GLN A 397 6.85 3.39 -12.72
C GLN A 397 7.15 2.22 -13.67
N LEU A 398 8.42 2.06 -14.02
CA LEU A 398 8.91 0.97 -14.88
C LEU A 398 9.17 -0.33 -14.08
N LEU A 399 9.19 -0.26 -12.75
CA LEU A 399 9.35 -1.38 -11.82
C LEU A 399 8.00 -1.91 -11.36
#